data_a9e8b7c1e39f27cad952eade640e342e
#
_entry.id   a9e8b7c1e39f27cad952eade640e342e
#
_cell.length_a   1.000
_cell.length_b   1.000
_cell.length_c   1.000
_cell.angle_alpha   90.00
_cell.angle_beta   90.00
_cell.angle_gamma   90.00
#
_symmetry.space_group_name_H-M   'P 1'
#
loop_
_entity.id
_entity.type
_entity.pdbx_description
1 polymer ?
#
loop_
_entity_poly.entity_id
_entity_poly.type
_entity_poly.pdbx_seq_one_letter_code
_entity_poly.pdbx_strand_id
1 'polypeptide(L)'
;VWYFGDVADWGADTRTQAAEAERLRLSRVHLEAMVAHAREEAPNECCGVLAGRDGRVERVRPVANADRSPYTYRMDPHELLRAYREADEEGLEVLGYYHSHPATPAVPSRTDVARAVDPFAVYVIVSLASEPPEVRAYRILDGRYRELELSVG
;
A
#
# COMPACT_ATOMS: atom_id res chain seq x y z
N VAL A 1 -19.70 2.20 -0.64
CA VAL A 1 -18.59 1.96 -1.58
C VAL A 1 -18.09 3.29 -2.10
N TRP A 2 -16.88 3.57 -1.79
CA TRP A 2 -16.28 4.80 -2.27
C TRP A 2 -15.57 4.61 -3.61
N TYR A 3 -15.56 5.65 -4.40
CA TYR A 3 -14.79 5.74 -5.63
C TYR A 3 -14.42 7.21 -5.90
N PHE A 4 -13.70 7.50 -6.98
CA PHE A 4 -13.26 8.85 -7.31
C PHE A 4 -14.38 9.77 -7.83
N GLY A 5 -15.62 9.53 -7.48
CA GLY A 5 -16.71 10.40 -7.87
C GLY A 5 -16.87 10.45 -9.39
N ASP A 6 -16.92 11.63 -9.93
CA ASP A 6 -17.30 11.87 -11.32
C ASP A 6 -16.24 11.55 -12.37
N VAL A 7 -15.43 10.52 -12.14
CA VAL A 7 -14.47 10.03 -13.13
C VAL A 7 -15.14 9.66 -14.45
N ALA A 8 -16.43 9.37 -14.40
CA ALA A 8 -17.22 9.06 -15.59
C ALA A 8 -17.26 10.17 -16.64
N ASP A 9 -17.03 11.41 -16.23
CA ASP A 9 -17.08 12.57 -17.13
C ASP A 9 -15.78 12.81 -17.90
N TRP A 10 -14.77 12.00 -17.67
CA TRP A 10 -13.43 12.24 -18.22
C TRP A 10 -13.14 11.54 -19.55
N GLY A 11 -14.14 10.88 -20.17
CA GLY A 11 -13.99 10.25 -21.48
C GLY A 11 -13.46 8.82 -21.46
N ALA A 12 -13.42 8.19 -22.64
CA ALA A 12 -13.10 6.76 -22.78
C ALA A 12 -11.69 6.36 -22.33
N ASP A 13 -10.70 7.23 -22.56
CA ASP A 13 -9.31 6.98 -22.17
C ASP A 13 -9.13 6.92 -20.66
N THR A 14 -9.86 7.78 -19.96
CA THR A 14 -9.81 7.81 -18.49
C THR A 14 -10.47 6.60 -17.86
N ARG A 15 -11.46 6.01 -18.52
CA ARG A 15 -12.08 4.78 -18.04
C ARG A 15 -11.14 3.59 -18.11
N THR A 16 -10.36 3.50 -19.16
CA THR A 16 -9.35 2.44 -19.33
C THR A 16 -8.23 2.61 -18.31
N GLN A 17 -7.74 3.84 -18.13
CA GLN A 17 -6.73 4.15 -17.12
C GLN A 17 -7.24 3.91 -15.70
N ALA A 18 -8.48 4.27 -15.41
CA ALA A 18 -9.08 4.00 -14.10
C ALA A 18 -9.26 2.50 -13.84
N ALA A 19 -9.66 1.74 -14.86
CA ALA A 19 -9.78 0.29 -14.74
C ALA A 19 -8.43 -0.40 -14.54
N GLU A 20 -7.39 0.08 -15.23
CA GLU A 20 -6.02 -0.41 -15.03
C GLU A 20 -5.47 -0.02 -13.66
N ALA A 21 -5.83 1.17 -13.16
CA ALA A 21 -5.45 1.65 -11.83
C ALA A 21 -6.21 0.96 -10.69
N GLU A 22 -7.23 0.14 -11.00
CA GLU A 22 -8.01 -0.60 -10.01
C GLU A 22 -7.37 -1.93 -9.60
N ARG A 23 -6.25 -2.28 -10.19
CA ARG A 23 -5.55 -3.53 -9.92
C ARG A 23 -4.09 -3.26 -9.58
N LEU A 24 -3.65 -3.85 -8.47
CA LEU A 24 -2.22 -3.94 -8.15
C LEU A 24 -1.76 -5.36 -8.41
N ARG A 25 -0.69 -5.51 -9.19
CA ARG A 25 -0.08 -6.80 -9.50
C ARG A 25 1.23 -6.96 -8.75
N LEU A 26 1.46 -8.13 -8.18
CA LEU A 26 2.72 -8.45 -7.52
C LEU A 26 2.96 -9.96 -7.57
N SER A 27 4.22 -10.34 -7.42
CA SER A 27 4.58 -11.75 -7.33
C SER A 27 4.34 -12.29 -5.91
N ARG A 28 4.29 -13.60 -5.79
CA ARG A 28 4.20 -14.27 -4.50
C ARG A 28 5.41 -13.92 -3.62
N VAL A 29 6.59 -13.76 -4.20
CA VAL A 29 7.81 -13.38 -3.47
C VAL A 29 7.61 -12.01 -2.78
N HIS A 30 7.00 -11.06 -3.47
CA HIS A 30 6.72 -9.74 -2.90
C HIS A 30 5.67 -9.80 -1.79
N LEU A 31 4.63 -10.61 -1.99
CA LEU A 31 3.60 -10.83 -0.98
C LEU A 31 4.22 -11.42 0.29
N GLU A 32 5.01 -12.46 0.13
CA GLU A 32 5.69 -13.14 1.24
C GLU A 32 6.67 -12.22 1.96
N ALA A 33 7.36 -11.34 1.22
CA ALA A 33 8.26 -10.35 1.82
C ALA A 33 7.51 -9.38 2.74
N MET A 34 6.35 -8.91 2.34
CA MET A 34 5.52 -8.04 3.19
C MET A 34 5.02 -8.79 4.43
N VAL A 35 4.55 -10.02 4.26
CA VAL A 35 4.08 -10.85 5.38
C VAL A 35 5.21 -11.14 6.36
N ALA A 36 6.39 -11.48 5.86
CA ALA A 36 7.57 -11.72 6.70
C ALA A 36 7.95 -10.48 7.50
N HIS A 37 7.93 -9.31 6.86
CA HIS A 37 8.21 -8.04 7.54
C HIS A 37 7.19 -7.75 8.64
N ALA A 38 5.90 -7.99 8.35
CA ALA A 38 4.84 -7.82 9.35
C ALA A 38 5.05 -8.72 10.57
N ARG A 39 5.42 -9.97 10.36
CA ARG A 39 5.69 -10.92 11.45
C ARG A 39 6.92 -10.54 12.25
N GLU A 40 7.96 -10.08 11.58
CA GLU A 40 9.20 -9.65 12.21
C GLU A 40 9.00 -8.46 13.15
N GLU A 41 8.19 -7.47 12.74
CA GLU A 41 7.94 -6.26 13.50
C GLU A 41 6.85 -6.41 14.57
N ALA A 42 6.02 -7.44 14.49
CA ALA A 42 4.95 -7.64 15.47
C ALA A 42 5.53 -7.67 16.90
N PRO A 43 4.86 -7.06 17.89
CA PRO A 43 3.49 -6.53 17.89
C PRO A 43 3.33 -5.10 17.32
N ASN A 44 4.39 -4.50 16.81
CA ASN A 44 4.31 -3.19 16.19
C ASN A 44 3.87 -3.29 14.73
N GLU A 45 3.28 -2.22 14.21
CA GLU A 45 3.01 -2.10 12.78
C GLU A 45 4.33 -1.97 12.02
N CYS A 46 4.45 -2.70 10.93
CA CYS A 46 5.52 -2.46 9.96
C CYS A 46 5.03 -1.52 8.86
N CYS A 47 5.95 -0.95 8.11
CA CYS A 47 5.62 -0.16 6.94
C CYS A 47 6.72 -0.24 5.89
N GLY A 48 6.38 0.16 4.66
CA GLY A 48 7.34 0.14 3.57
C GLY A 48 6.77 0.74 2.28
N VAL A 49 7.63 0.78 1.28
CA VAL A 49 7.36 1.36 -0.03
C VAL A 49 7.29 0.25 -1.08
N LEU A 50 6.32 0.39 -1.97
CA LEU A 50 6.16 -0.48 -3.14
C LEU A 50 6.55 0.31 -4.38
N ALA A 51 7.58 -0.15 -5.09
CA ALA A 51 8.05 0.47 -6.32
C ALA A 51 7.87 -0.49 -7.49
N GLY A 52 7.58 0.07 -8.67
CA GLY A 52 7.38 -0.74 -9.85
C GLY A 52 6.99 0.08 -11.06
N ARG A 53 6.29 -0.55 -12.00
CA ARG A 53 5.83 0.06 -13.25
C ARG A 53 4.48 -0.49 -13.64
N ASP A 54 3.66 0.37 -14.24
CA ASP A 54 2.38 -0.05 -14.85
C ASP A 54 1.52 -0.88 -13.89
N GLY A 55 1.47 -0.46 -12.61
CA GLY A 55 0.70 -1.15 -11.59
C GLY A 55 1.27 -2.49 -11.14
N ARG A 56 2.50 -2.83 -11.53
CA ARG A 56 3.18 -4.06 -11.12
C ARG A 56 4.31 -3.74 -10.15
N VAL A 57 4.26 -4.33 -8.97
CA VAL A 57 5.32 -4.22 -7.96
C VAL A 57 6.56 -4.99 -8.43
N GLU A 58 7.71 -4.33 -8.41
CA GLU A 58 9.01 -4.93 -8.71
C GLU A 58 9.96 -4.90 -7.51
N ARG A 59 9.69 -4.01 -6.54
CA ARG A 59 10.48 -3.90 -5.31
C ARG A 59 9.58 -3.66 -4.10
N VAL A 60 9.85 -4.36 -3.04
CA VAL A 60 9.29 -4.14 -1.71
C VAL A 60 10.43 -3.59 -0.85
N ARG A 61 10.27 -2.39 -0.32
CA ARG A 61 11.30 -1.72 0.47
C ARG A 61 10.81 -1.44 1.87
N PRO A 62 11.24 -2.23 2.86
CA PRO A 62 10.92 -1.96 4.26
C PRO A 62 11.41 -0.58 4.69
N VAL A 63 10.61 0.09 5.51
CA VAL A 63 10.94 1.39 6.10
C VAL A 63 10.63 1.30 7.59
N ALA A 64 11.49 1.87 8.43
CA ALA A 64 11.24 1.86 9.87
C ALA A 64 9.99 2.64 10.24
N ASN A 65 9.22 2.10 11.17
CA ASN A 65 8.08 2.79 11.77
C ASN A 65 8.58 3.69 12.91
N ALA A 66 8.60 4.99 12.67
CA ALA A 66 9.07 5.96 13.66
C ALA A 66 8.17 6.05 14.90
N ASP A 67 6.90 5.68 14.77
CA ASP A 67 5.97 5.63 15.89
C ASP A 67 6.21 4.44 16.81
N ARG A 68 6.81 3.36 16.31
CA ARG A 68 7.05 2.11 17.05
C ARG A 68 5.82 1.67 17.82
N SER A 69 4.69 1.66 17.14
CA SER A 69 3.36 1.46 17.75
C SER A 69 2.67 0.23 17.16
N PRO A 70 1.89 -0.52 17.96
CA PRO A 70 1.03 -1.57 17.44
C PRO A 70 -0.26 -1.04 16.78
N TYR A 71 -0.49 0.29 16.82
CA TYR A 71 -1.74 0.91 16.35
C TYR A 71 -1.57 1.93 15.25
N THR A 72 -0.38 2.48 15.09
CA THR A 72 -0.09 3.53 14.10
C THR A 72 1.28 3.32 13.49
N TYR A 73 1.48 3.92 12.32
CA TYR A 73 2.81 4.00 11.73
C TYR A 73 3.09 5.39 11.18
N ARG A 74 4.35 5.73 11.18
CA ARG A 74 4.89 6.89 10.49
C ARG A 74 6.25 6.49 9.94
N MET A 75 6.42 6.59 8.63
CA MET A 75 7.67 6.19 7.99
C MET A 75 8.82 7.10 8.40
N ASP A 76 9.94 6.51 8.79
CA ASP A 76 11.15 7.26 9.03
C ASP A 76 11.51 8.11 7.80
N PRO A 77 11.66 9.43 7.93
CA PRO A 77 11.86 10.32 6.78
C PRO A 77 13.13 10.03 5.97
N HIS A 78 14.20 9.63 6.63
CA HIS A 78 15.47 9.33 5.96
C HIS A 78 15.38 8.03 5.14
N GLU A 79 14.79 7.00 5.70
CA GLU A 79 14.59 5.74 4.99
C GLU A 79 13.57 5.88 3.86
N LEU A 80 12.51 6.66 4.07
CA LEU A 80 11.54 6.96 3.03
C LEU A 80 12.19 7.68 1.85
N LEU A 81 13.00 8.69 2.12
CA LEU A 81 13.76 9.40 1.07
C LEU A 81 14.69 8.47 0.32
N ARG A 82 15.36 7.57 1.03
CA ARG A 82 16.22 6.56 0.41
C ARG A 82 15.42 5.65 -0.53
N ALA A 83 14.24 5.22 -0.12
CA ALA A 83 13.39 4.38 -0.95
C ALA A 83 12.96 5.10 -2.25
N TYR A 84 12.64 6.39 -2.17
CA TYR A 84 12.34 7.20 -3.36
C TYR A 84 13.55 7.33 -4.29
N ARG A 85 14.73 7.57 -3.74
CA ARG A 85 15.97 7.68 -4.53
C ARG A 85 16.32 6.37 -5.22
N GLU A 86 16.19 5.26 -4.51
CA GLU A 86 16.48 3.94 -5.08
C GLU A 86 15.49 3.59 -6.19
N ALA A 87 14.22 3.92 -6.03
CA ALA A 87 13.22 3.74 -7.08
C ALA A 87 13.59 4.55 -8.32
N ASP A 88 13.95 5.81 -8.14
CA ASP A 88 14.35 6.69 -9.24
C ASP A 88 15.58 6.17 -9.97
N GLU A 89 16.61 5.75 -9.24
CA GLU A 89 17.83 5.17 -9.80
C GLU A 89 17.58 3.90 -10.60
N GLU A 90 16.61 3.10 -10.20
CA GLU A 90 16.22 1.87 -10.88
C GLU A 90 15.24 2.12 -12.04
N GLY A 91 14.83 3.37 -12.27
CA GLY A 91 13.84 3.72 -13.28
C GLY A 91 12.44 3.24 -12.93
N LEU A 92 12.15 3.07 -11.64
CA LEU A 92 10.85 2.67 -11.13
C LEU A 92 10.11 3.86 -10.54
N GLU A 93 8.80 3.76 -10.49
CA GLU A 93 7.97 4.72 -9.78
C GLU A 93 7.52 4.13 -8.43
N VAL A 94 7.24 4.99 -7.48
CA VAL A 94 6.60 4.57 -6.23
C VAL A 94 5.11 4.40 -6.50
N LEU A 95 4.66 3.15 -6.48
CA LEU A 95 3.25 2.80 -6.72
C LEU A 95 2.40 3.02 -5.48
N GLY A 96 2.99 2.88 -4.31
CA GLY A 96 2.28 3.01 -3.06
C GLY A 96 3.08 2.55 -1.86
N TYR A 97 2.34 2.24 -0.81
CA TYR A 97 2.88 1.95 0.51
C TYR A 97 2.19 0.72 1.09
N TYR A 98 2.87 0.03 2.00
CA TYR A 98 2.25 -1.03 2.77
C TYR A 98 2.49 -0.82 4.26
N HIS A 99 1.58 -1.32 5.06
CA HIS A 99 1.76 -1.41 6.50
C HIS A 99 1.00 -2.62 7.03
N SER A 100 1.26 -2.99 8.27
CA SER A 100 0.62 -4.13 8.91
C SER A 100 -0.36 -3.72 9.99
N HIS A 101 -1.39 -4.55 10.15
CA HIS A 101 -2.29 -4.54 11.30
C HIS A 101 -2.01 -5.82 12.10
N PRO A 102 -1.24 -5.77 13.20
CA PRO A 102 -0.88 -6.98 13.93
C PRO A 102 -2.05 -7.75 14.52
N ALA A 103 -3.12 -7.05 14.90
CA ALA A 103 -4.25 -7.67 15.62
C ALA A 103 -5.63 -7.34 15.05
N THR A 104 -5.73 -6.50 14.02
CA THR A 104 -7.01 -6.07 13.45
C THR A 104 -7.11 -6.49 11.98
N PRO A 105 -8.32 -6.53 11.40
CA PRO A 105 -8.50 -6.90 10.00
C PRO A 105 -7.79 -5.96 9.03
N ALA A 106 -7.60 -6.42 7.79
CA ALA A 106 -6.94 -5.66 6.71
C ALA A 106 -7.87 -4.59 6.12
N VAL A 107 -8.32 -3.68 6.96
CA VAL A 107 -9.21 -2.57 6.60
C VAL A 107 -8.59 -1.28 7.13
N PRO A 108 -8.57 -0.19 6.33
CA PRO A 108 -7.98 1.08 6.79
C PRO A 108 -8.61 1.55 8.10
N SER A 109 -7.76 1.90 9.05
CA SER A 109 -8.21 2.53 10.30
C SER A 109 -8.53 4.01 10.08
N ARG A 110 -9.15 4.66 11.06
CA ARG A 110 -9.37 6.11 11.00
C ARG A 110 -8.06 6.87 10.84
N THR A 111 -7.03 6.43 11.53
CA THR A 111 -5.69 7.03 11.44
C THR A 111 -5.10 6.80 10.06
N ASP A 112 -5.24 5.61 9.50
CA ASP A 112 -4.78 5.31 8.14
C ASP A 112 -5.42 6.26 7.12
N VAL A 113 -6.72 6.45 7.21
CA VAL A 113 -7.47 7.34 6.32
C VAL A 113 -7.04 8.80 6.51
N ALA A 114 -6.90 9.24 7.76
CA ALA A 114 -6.51 10.62 8.07
C ALA A 114 -5.09 10.96 7.63
N ARG A 115 -4.18 9.99 7.69
CA ARG A 115 -2.77 10.19 7.33
C ARG A 115 -2.44 9.92 5.86
N ALA A 116 -3.37 9.35 5.10
CA ALA A 116 -3.17 9.10 3.68
C ALA A 116 -3.23 10.43 2.91
N VAL A 117 -2.08 10.85 2.38
CA VAL A 117 -1.94 12.16 1.72
C VAL A 117 -1.75 12.06 0.21
N ASP A 118 -1.51 10.87 -0.30
CA ASP A 118 -1.30 10.66 -1.72
C ASP A 118 -2.51 9.96 -2.35
N PRO A 119 -3.34 10.70 -3.11
CA PRO A 119 -4.54 10.12 -3.73
C PRO A 119 -4.23 9.16 -4.88
N PHE A 120 -3.01 9.19 -5.40
CA PHE A 120 -2.59 8.32 -6.51
C PHE A 120 -1.88 7.05 -6.04
N ALA A 121 -1.53 6.97 -4.76
CA ALA A 121 -0.87 5.80 -4.21
C ALA A 121 -1.86 4.66 -3.93
N VAL A 122 -1.34 3.44 -4.00
CA VAL A 122 -2.02 2.26 -3.49
C VAL A 122 -1.56 2.04 -2.05
N TYR A 123 -2.49 1.72 -1.17
CA TYR A 123 -2.20 1.41 0.23
C TYR A 123 -2.51 -0.07 0.47
N VAL A 124 -1.48 -0.85 0.75
CA VAL A 124 -1.60 -2.28 1.02
C VAL A 124 -1.55 -2.51 2.52
N ILE A 125 -2.48 -3.29 3.04
CA ILE A 125 -2.55 -3.64 4.46
C ILE A 125 -2.35 -5.15 4.61
N VAL A 126 -1.38 -5.53 5.44
CA VAL A 126 -1.11 -6.91 5.81
C VAL A 126 -1.65 -7.14 7.22
N SER A 127 -2.67 -7.97 7.36
CA SER A 127 -3.24 -8.30 8.65
C SER A 127 -2.74 -9.64 9.16
N LEU A 128 -2.29 -9.65 10.40
CA LEU A 128 -1.91 -10.88 11.12
C LEU A 128 -3.04 -11.37 12.05
N ALA A 129 -4.24 -10.78 11.94
CA ALA A 129 -5.38 -11.16 12.78
C ALA A 129 -5.95 -12.54 12.41
N SER A 130 -5.64 -13.06 11.23
CA SER A 130 -6.08 -14.38 10.78
C SER A 130 -4.89 -15.21 10.31
N GLU A 131 -5.11 -16.53 10.22
CA GLU A 131 -4.13 -17.47 9.68
C GLU A 131 -4.79 -18.23 8.52
N PRO A 132 -4.28 -18.13 7.27
CA PRO A 132 -3.12 -17.33 6.87
C PRO A 132 -3.37 -15.82 6.95
N PRO A 133 -2.29 -15.00 6.95
CA PRO A 133 -2.43 -13.55 6.94
C PRO A 133 -3.24 -13.05 5.74
N GLU A 134 -4.04 -12.02 5.97
CA GLU A 134 -4.83 -11.38 4.93
C GLU A 134 -4.10 -10.16 4.39
N VAL A 135 -4.07 -10.01 3.06
CA VAL A 135 -3.45 -8.86 2.41
C VAL A 135 -4.45 -8.24 1.46
N ARG A 136 -4.72 -6.94 1.61
CA ARG A 136 -5.66 -6.19 0.78
C ARG A 136 -5.08 -4.86 0.35
N ALA A 137 -5.55 -4.36 -0.78
CA ALA A 137 -5.08 -3.10 -1.36
C ALA A 137 -6.22 -2.10 -1.47
N TYR A 138 -5.90 -0.82 -1.26
CA TYR A 138 -6.89 0.25 -1.22
C TYR A 138 -6.40 1.52 -1.92
N ARG A 139 -7.36 2.30 -2.42
CA ARG A 139 -7.20 3.73 -2.68
C ARG A 139 -7.81 4.48 -1.49
N ILE A 140 -7.15 5.56 -1.08
CA ILE A 140 -7.64 6.41 0.02
C ILE A 140 -7.64 7.86 -0.46
N LEU A 141 -8.80 8.51 -0.39
CA LEU A 141 -8.98 9.89 -0.85
C LEU A 141 -10.13 10.56 -0.09
N ASP A 142 -9.91 11.80 0.35
CA ASP A 142 -10.94 12.65 0.97
C ASP A 142 -11.70 11.98 2.13
N GLY A 143 -10.97 11.30 3.01
CA GLY A 143 -11.56 10.62 4.17
C GLY A 143 -12.31 9.34 3.84
N ARG A 144 -12.13 8.80 2.64
CA ARG A 144 -12.79 7.58 2.16
C ARG A 144 -11.76 6.59 1.61
N TYR A 145 -12.14 5.32 1.54
CA TYR A 145 -11.31 4.31 0.92
C TYR A 145 -12.13 3.39 0.03
N ARG A 146 -11.45 2.78 -0.92
CA ARG A 146 -12.01 1.79 -1.83
C ARG A 146 -11.01 0.65 -2.02
N GLU A 147 -11.50 -0.57 -1.92
CA GLU A 147 -10.66 -1.75 -2.14
C GLU A 147 -10.34 -1.91 -3.63
N LEU A 148 -9.10 -2.29 -3.92
CA LEU A 148 -8.63 -2.65 -5.24
C LEU A 148 -8.41 -4.14 -5.34
N GLU A 149 -8.46 -4.66 -6.57
CA GLU A 149 -8.03 -6.02 -6.82
C GLU A 149 -6.53 -6.15 -6.59
N LEU A 150 -6.15 -7.15 -5.81
CA LEU A 150 -4.75 -7.53 -5.61
C LEU A 150 -4.52 -8.83 -6.36
N SER A 151 -3.72 -8.76 -7.44
CA SER A 151 -3.44 -9.90 -8.30
C SER A 151 -2.05 -10.44 -8.01
N VAL A 152 -1.99 -11.69 -7.53
CA VAL A 152 -0.74 -12.37 -7.18
C VAL A 152 -0.44 -13.44 -8.21
N GLY A 153 0.72 -13.35 -8.83
CA GLY A 153 1.09 -14.29 -9.88
C GLY A 153 2.56 -14.51 -10.05
#